data_95271a4ecbd9626ab51e1b0d0dd92e1f
#
_entry.id   95271a4ecbd9626ab51e1b0d0dd92e1f
#
_cell.length_a   1.000
_cell.length_b   1.000
_cell.length_c   1.000
_cell.angle_alpha   90.00
_cell.angle_beta   90.00
_cell.angle_gamma   90.00
#
_symmetry.space_group_name_H-M   'P 1'
#
loop_
_entity.id
_entity.type
_entity.pdbx_description
1 polymer ?
#
loop_
_entity_poly.entity_id
_entity_poly.type
_entity_poly.pdbx_seq_one_letter_code
_entity_poly.pdbx_strand_id
1 'polypeptide(L)'
;TPHDYDFATNATPDQMLKMAEESNIEVIPTGIKYGTVTFRIDDQSFEVTTYRKDSNYSDGRRPDQVTFSTNILDDLSRRDFTINAIALNMLSNANEYVDPFNGIKDIENKVIRTVGDPVERFTEDGLRILRAIRFRFKLGFTFDAATYKAIMSNWQLLEHISQERITSEFLQILIYGHLDSAEDCYLIDALIKK
;
A
#
# COMPACT_ATOMS: atom_id res chain seq x y z
N THR A 1 -4.06 -17.34 -11.04
CA THR A 1 -2.61 -17.05 -10.79
C THR A 1 -2.48 -15.56 -10.55
N PRO A 2 -1.77 -15.12 -9.51
CA PRO A 2 -1.49 -13.69 -9.32
C PRO A 2 -0.76 -13.14 -10.55
N HIS A 3 -1.02 -11.88 -10.89
CA HIS A 3 -0.35 -11.19 -11.98
C HIS A 3 0.87 -10.39 -11.51
N ASP A 4 0.99 -10.19 -10.19
CA ASP A 4 2.03 -9.42 -9.56
C ASP A 4 2.45 -10.08 -8.24
N TYR A 5 3.73 -10.05 -7.94
CA TYR A 5 4.32 -10.64 -6.75
C TYR A 5 5.22 -9.60 -6.08
N ASP A 6 4.77 -9.12 -4.92
CA ASP A 6 5.57 -8.27 -4.04
C ASP A 6 6.26 -9.13 -2.99
N PHE A 7 7.58 -9.11 -2.98
CA PHE A 7 8.37 -9.81 -1.97
C PHE A 7 8.91 -8.83 -0.93
N ALA A 8 8.91 -9.29 0.31
CA ALA A 8 9.49 -8.55 1.42
C ALA A 8 10.45 -9.45 2.22
N THR A 9 11.58 -8.90 2.68
CA THR A 9 12.64 -9.65 3.34
C THR A 9 13.26 -8.86 4.49
N ASN A 10 13.89 -9.58 5.42
CA ASN A 10 14.75 -8.97 6.44
C ASN A 10 16.19 -8.72 5.94
N ALA A 11 16.55 -9.19 4.75
CA ALA A 11 17.85 -8.90 4.15
C ALA A 11 17.95 -7.42 3.77
N THR A 12 19.10 -6.82 4.05
CA THR A 12 19.39 -5.44 3.61
C THR A 12 19.65 -5.39 2.09
N PRO A 13 19.53 -4.22 1.44
CA PRO A 13 19.88 -4.07 0.03
C PRO A 13 21.29 -4.58 -0.29
N ASP A 14 22.27 -4.30 0.54
CA ASP A 14 23.65 -4.76 0.33
C ASP A 14 23.76 -6.30 0.38
N GLN A 15 23.02 -6.93 1.30
CA GLN A 15 22.96 -8.41 1.36
C GLN A 15 22.29 -9.00 0.12
N MET A 16 21.22 -8.36 -0.37
CA MET A 16 20.53 -8.78 -1.59
C MET A 16 21.41 -8.64 -2.82
N LEU A 17 22.14 -7.52 -2.96
CA LEU A 17 23.07 -7.29 -4.06
C LEU A 17 24.22 -8.33 -4.06
N LYS A 18 24.80 -8.60 -2.90
CA LYS A 18 25.84 -9.61 -2.75
C LYS A 18 25.34 -11.00 -3.14
N MET A 19 24.15 -11.37 -2.69
CA MET A 19 23.55 -12.67 -3.05
C MET A 19 23.29 -12.77 -4.56
N ALA A 20 22.84 -11.68 -5.20
CA ALA A 20 22.61 -11.63 -6.64
C ALA A 20 23.93 -11.84 -7.42
N GLU A 21 25.02 -11.17 -6.98
CA GLU A 21 26.35 -11.33 -7.57
C GLU A 21 26.86 -12.79 -7.45
N GLU A 22 26.76 -13.36 -6.24
CA GLU A 22 27.18 -14.75 -5.98
C GLU A 22 26.35 -15.77 -6.78
N SER A 23 25.09 -15.46 -7.08
CA SER A 23 24.17 -16.33 -7.82
C SER A 23 24.11 -16.01 -9.32
N ASN A 24 24.88 -15.03 -9.80
CA ASN A 24 24.87 -14.54 -11.17
C ASN A 24 23.46 -14.13 -11.66
N ILE A 25 22.69 -13.46 -10.78
CA ILE A 25 21.36 -12.92 -11.07
C ILE A 25 21.48 -11.46 -11.45
N GLU A 26 20.84 -11.05 -12.55
CA GLU A 26 20.79 -9.66 -12.98
C GLU A 26 19.96 -8.82 -12.01
N VAL A 27 20.46 -7.64 -11.65
CA VAL A 27 19.78 -6.68 -10.79
C VAL A 27 19.56 -5.35 -11.49
N ILE A 28 18.35 -4.81 -11.38
CA ILE A 28 18.01 -3.46 -11.80
C ILE A 28 18.05 -2.57 -10.53
N PRO A 29 19.01 -1.62 -10.45
CA PRO A 29 19.27 -0.86 -9.21
C PRO A 29 18.28 0.29 -8.97
N THR A 30 17.00 0.09 -9.26
CA THR A 30 15.95 1.07 -9.03
C THR A 30 15.35 0.88 -7.64
N GLY A 31 15.35 1.93 -6.81
CA GLY A 31 14.68 1.88 -5.50
C GLY A 31 15.57 1.48 -4.32
N ILE A 32 16.84 1.18 -4.50
CA ILE A 32 17.78 0.75 -3.43
C ILE A 32 17.75 1.70 -2.22
N LYS A 33 17.69 3.01 -2.46
CA LYS A 33 17.58 4.02 -1.40
C LYS A 33 16.41 3.79 -0.45
N TYR A 34 15.32 3.17 -0.95
CA TYR A 34 14.12 2.89 -0.18
C TYR A 34 14.00 1.41 0.22
N GLY A 35 15.08 0.64 0.02
CA GLY A 35 15.16 -0.76 0.40
C GLY A 35 14.65 -1.75 -0.65
N THR A 36 14.31 -1.31 -1.87
CA THR A 36 13.83 -2.18 -2.93
C THR A 36 14.94 -2.53 -3.89
N VAL A 37 15.08 -3.82 -4.20
CA VAL A 37 15.97 -4.36 -5.23
C VAL A 37 15.12 -5.16 -6.21
N THR A 38 15.27 -4.90 -7.51
CA THR A 38 14.57 -5.64 -8.54
C THR A 38 15.50 -6.69 -9.13
N PHE A 39 15.15 -7.95 -8.99
CA PHE A 39 15.86 -9.09 -9.61
C PHE A 39 15.22 -9.42 -10.94
N ARG A 40 16.05 -9.77 -11.93
CA ARG A 40 15.60 -10.26 -13.22
C ARG A 40 15.95 -11.74 -13.37
N ILE A 41 14.92 -12.58 -13.48
CA ILE A 41 15.04 -14.04 -13.59
C ILE A 41 14.14 -14.50 -14.74
N ASP A 42 14.70 -15.20 -15.72
CA ASP A 42 13.95 -15.72 -16.87
C ASP A 42 13.04 -14.67 -17.55
N ASP A 43 13.58 -13.48 -17.83
CA ASP A 43 12.88 -12.32 -18.41
C ASP A 43 11.72 -11.75 -17.56
N GLN A 44 11.56 -12.21 -16.32
CA GLN A 44 10.61 -11.65 -15.35
C GLN A 44 11.35 -10.81 -14.32
N SER A 45 10.69 -9.72 -13.89
CA SER A 45 11.20 -8.83 -12.86
C SER A 45 10.48 -9.08 -11.55
N PHE A 46 11.25 -9.23 -10.46
CA PHE A 46 10.73 -9.46 -9.11
C PHE A 46 11.23 -8.35 -8.19
N GLU A 47 10.32 -7.58 -7.64
CA GLU A 47 10.65 -6.56 -6.64
C GLU A 47 10.72 -7.17 -5.25
N VAL A 48 11.87 -7.00 -4.60
CA VAL A 48 12.11 -7.48 -3.24
C VAL A 48 12.45 -6.28 -2.36
N THR A 49 11.65 -6.02 -1.33
CA THR A 49 11.81 -4.86 -0.46
C THR A 49 12.26 -5.31 0.94
N THR A 50 13.30 -4.69 1.46
CA THR A 50 13.71 -4.85 2.86
C THR A 50 12.63 -4.33 3.79
N TYR A 51 12.28 -5.08 4.86
CA TYR A 51 11.39 -4.59 5.92
C TYR A 51 11.87 -3.25 6.44
N ARG A 52 10.96 -2.31 6.64
CA ARG A 52 11.33 -0.97 7.05
C ARG A 52 10.28 -0.31 7.93
N LYS A 53 10.77 0.63 8.73
CA LYS A 53 9.96 1.64 9.39
C LYS A 53 10.11 2.94 8.61
N ASP A 54 9.00 3.56 8.33
CA ASP A 54 8.97 4.90 7.77
C ASP A 54 8.79 5.91 8.91
N SER A 55 9.55 7.00 8.90
CA SER A 55 9.42 8.06 9.90
C SER A 55 9.30 9.41 9.23
N ASN A 56 8.39 10.22 9.76
CA ASN A 56 8.06 11.55 9.28
C ASN A 56 7.72 11.61 7.78
N TYR A 57 6.74 12.40 7.42
CA TYR A 57 6.30 12.60 6.05
C TYR A 57 6.11 14.09 5.82
N SER A 58 7.23 14.84 5.74
CA SER A 58 7.16 16.30 5.60
C SER A 58 6.56 16.75 4.27
N ASP A 59 6.68 15.93 3.22
CA ASP A 59 6.10 16.20 1.89
C ASP A 59 4.71 15.56 1.67
N GLY A 60 4.16 14.89 2.69
CA GLY A 60 2.88 14.18 2.60
C GLY A 60 2.88 13.03 1.58
N ARG A 61 4.04 12.46 1.26
CA ARG A 61 4.17 11.37 0.27
C ARG A 61 5.25 10.37 0.61
N ARG A 62 6.46 10.85 0.85
CA ARG A 62 7.63 10.01 1.07
C ARG A 62 8.08 10.14 2.50
N PRO A 63 8.50 9.05 3.13
CA PRO A 63 9.11 9.16 4.44
C PRO A 63 10.42 9.95 4.31
N ASP A 64 10.64 10.89 5.22
CA ASP A 64 11.89 11.66 5.30
C ASP A 64 13.06 10.75 5.61
N GLN A 65 12.83 9.73 6.41
CA GLN A 65 13.81 8.73 6.79
C GLN A 65 13.20 7.33 6.71
N VAL A 66 14.00 6.41 6.20
CA VAL A 66 13.69 4.97 6.17
C VAL A 66 14.71 4.27 7.05
N THR A 67 14.23 3.51 8.02
CA THR A 67 15.06 2.65 8.86
C THR A 67 14.74 1.19 8.55
N PHE A 68 15.74 0.44 8.10
CA PHE A 68 15.54 -0.98 7.83
C PHE A 68 15.28 -1.75 9.12
N SER A 69 14.42 -2.73 9.03
CA SER A 69 13.99 -3.58 10.16
C SER A 69 14.19 -5.05 9.82
N THR A 70 14.32 -5.87 10.84
CA THR A 70 14.31 -7.33 10.70
C THR A 70 12.93 -7.92 11.03
N ASN A 71 11.98 -7.09 11.44
CA ASN A 71 10.64 -7.50 11.84
C ASN A 71 9.62 -7.11 10.77
N ILE A 72 8.92 -8.10 10.22
CA ILE A 72 7.86 -7.89 9.23
C ILE A 72 6.70 -7.02 9.76
N LEU A 73 6.44 -7.04 11.07
CA LEU A 73 5.38 -6.21 11.66
C LEU A 73 5.62 -4.71 11.43
N ASP A 74 6.88 -4.29 11.43
CA ASP A 74 7.25 -2.90 11.13
C ASP A 74 6.88 -2.52 9.70
N ASP A 75 7.07 -3.44 8.74
CA ASP A 75 6.72 -3.21 7.35
C ASP A 75 5.20 -3.22 7.12
N LEU A 76 4.49 -4.15 7.74
CA LEU A 76 3.04 -4.22 7.62
C LEU A 76 2.33 -3.05 8.29
N SER A 77 2.88 -2.52 9.40
CA SER A 77 2.27 -1.41 10.15
C SER A 77 2.28 -0.07 9.40
N ARG A 78 3.17 0.14 8.43
CA ARG A 78 3.24 1.36 7.61
C ARG A 78 2.31 1.35 6.41
N ARG A 79 1.66 0.22 6.12
CA ARG A 79 0.78 0.06 4.95
C ARG A 79 -0.52 0.84 5.13
N ASP A 80 -1.21 1.08 4.03
CA ASP A 80 -2.42 1.90 4.01
C ASP A 80 -3.63 1.20 4.65
N PHE A 81 -3.97 0.00 4.18
CA PHE A 81 -5.18 -0.72 4.59
C PHE A 81 -4.85 -2.12 5.09
N THR A 82 -5.68 -2.62 6.00
CA THR A 82 -5.55 -3.97 6.59
C THR A 82 -5.52 -5.06 5.54
N ILE A 83 -6.34 -4.94 4.49
CA ILE A 83 -6.41 -5.87 3.36
C ILE A 83 -5.12 -5.93 2.54
N ASN A 84 -4.27 -4.90 2.63
CA ASN A 84 -2.95 -4.83 1.98
C ASN A 84 -1.80 -5.09 2.95
N ALA A 85 -2.09 -5.36 4.22
CA ALA A 85 -1.11 -5.59 5.28
C ALA A 85 -1.07 -7.05 5.74
N ILE A 86 -1.21 -7.96 4.81
CA ILE A 86 -1.14 -9.42 4.99
C ILE A 86 0.10 -9.91 4.24
N ALA A 87 0.86 -10.81 4.86
CA ALA A 87 1.98 -11.46 4.20
C ALA A 87 1.88 -12.98 4.32
N LEU A 88 2.47 -13.69 3.35
CA LEU A 88 2.62 -15.13 3.37
C LEU A 88 4.08 -15.46 3.70
N ASN A 89 4.33 -16.22 4.74
CA ASN A 89 5.65 -16.71 5.08
C ASN A 89 6.06 -17.84 4.12
N MET A 90 6.91 -17.53 3.16
CA MET A 90 7.42 -18.49 2.17
C MET A 90 8.45 -19.47 2.71
N LEU A 91 9.02 -19.19 3.88
CA LEU A 91 10.02 -20.05 4.53
C LEU A 91 9.36 -21.10 5.45
N SER A 92 8.08 -20.94 5.73
CA SER A 92 7.31 -21.92 6.51
C SER A 92 6.75 -23.00 5.59
N ASN A 93 6.98 -24.27 5.93
CA ASN A 93 6.38 -25.42 5.23
C ASN A 93 4.84 -25.44 5.32
N ALA A 94 4.24 -24.60 6.14
CA ALA A 94 2.80 -24.56 6.43
C ALA A 94 2.06 -23.43 5.72
N ASN A 95 2.70 -22.65 4.84
CA ASN A 95 2.08 -21.46 4.22
C ASN A 95 1.38 -20.56 5.26
N GLU A 96 2.12 -20.13 6.27
CA GLU A 96 1.60 -19.35 7.37
C GLU A 96 1.37 -17.90 6.96
N TYR A 97 0.12 -17.42 7.14
CA TYR A 97 -0.20 -16.01 6.96
C TYR A 97 0.20 -15.19 8.17
N VAL A 98 0.85 -14.06 7.93
CA VAL A 98 1.12 -13.02 8.91
C VAL A 98 0.09 -11.91 8.70
N ASP A 99 -0.90 -11.84 9.57
CA ASP A 99 -2.02 -10.89 9.50
C ASP A 99 -2.24 -10.19 10.85
N PRO A 100 -1.36 -9.26 11.23
CA PRO A 100 -1.42 -8.61 12.55
C PRO A 100 -2.60 -7.65 12.71
N PHE A 101 -3.23 -7.25 11.62
CA PHE A 101 -4.29 -6.24 11.59
C PHE A 101 -5.66 -6.81 11.22
N ASN A 102 -5.82 -8.15 11.19
CA ASN A 102 -7.06 -8.83 10.80
C ASN A 102 -7.55 -8.49 9.37
N GLY A 103 -6.62 -8.31 8.44
CA GLY A 103 -6.93 -8.02 7.04
C GLY A 103 -7.72 -9.14 6.36
N ILE A 104 -7.44 -10.41 6.69
CA ILE A 104 -8.20 -11.57 6.18
C ILE A 104 -9.67 -11.45 6.58
N LYS A 105 -9.93 -11.12 7.84
CA LYS A 105 -11.31 -10.90 8.33
C LYS A 105 -11.98 -9.72 7.64
N ASP A 106 -11.25 -8.64 7.39
CA ASP A 106 -11.79 -7.48 6.66
C ASP A 106 -12.09 -7.83 5.19
N ILE A 107 -11.29 -8.69 4.54
CA ILE A 107 -11.60 -9.24 3.20
C ILE A 107 -12.90 -10.05 3.24
N GLU A 108 -13.05 -10.97 4.20
CA GLU A 108 -14.25 -11.81 4.34
C GLU A 108 -15.51 -10.97 4.57
N ASN A 109 -15.39 -9.90 5.38
CA ASN A 109 -16.48 -8.98 5.68
C ASN A 109 -16.66 -7.88 4.62
N LYS A 110 -15.82 -7.83 3.60
CA LYS A 110 -15.82 -6.80 2.54
C LYS A 110 -15.68 -5.38 3.12
N VAL A 111 -14.71 -5.18 4.01
CA VAL A 111 -14.48 -3.91 4.70
C VAL A 111 -13.12 -3.34 4.30
N ILE A 112 -13.09 -2.03 4.05
CA ILE A 112 -11.85 -1.26 3.90
C ILE A 112 -11.61 -0.53 5.21
N ARG A 113 -10.50 -0.87 5.85
CA ARG A 113 -10.03 -0.32 7.12
C ARG A 113 -8.59 0.09 6.98
N THR A 114 -8.22 1.26 7.52
CA THR A 114 -6.81 1.66 7.60
C THR A 114 -6.05 0.81 8.62
N VAL A 115 -4.76 0.65 8.39
CA VAL A 115 -3.86 0.13 9.42
C VAL A 115 -3.63 1.23 10.45
N GLY A 116 -3.98 0.99 11.72
CA GLY A 116 -3.87 1.97 12.79
C GLY A 116 -4.90 3.10 12.70
N ASP A 117 -4.52 4.29 13.16
CA ASP A 117 -5.40 5.46 13.15
C ASP A 117 -5.59 6.02 11.74
N PRO A 118 -6.83 6.17 11.25
CA PRO A 118 -7.08 6.61 9.88
C PRO A 118 -6.68 8.07 9.63
N VAL A 119 -6.75 8.95 10.64
CA VAL A 119 -6.34 10.35 10.47
C VAL A 119 -4.83 10.43 10.31
N GLU A 120 -4.06 9.69 11.11
CA GLU A 120 -2.61 9.59 10.97
C GLU A 120 -2.24 9.04 9.60
N ARG A 121 -2.85 7.92 9.17
CA ARG A 121 -2.60 7.31 7.85
C ARG A 121 -2.85 8.26 6.69
N PHE A 122 -3.91 9.05 6.73
CA PHE A 122 -4.20 10.02 5.68
C PHE A 122 -3.30 11.25 5.74
N THR A 123 -2.86 11.65 6.92
CA THR A 123 -1.90 12.77 7.09
C THR A 123 -0.51 12.41 6.54
N GLU A 124 -0.09 11.15 6.65
CA GLU A 124 1.17 10.68 6.06
C GLU A 124 1.18 10.76 4.53
N ASP A 125 0.09 10.36 3.88
CA ASP A 125 -0.11 10.51 2.43
C ASP A 125 -1.61 10.69 2.14
N GLY A 126 -2.01 11.92 1.82
CA GLY A 126 -3.39 12.27 1.47
C GLY A 126 -3.95 11.48 0.29
N LEU A 127 -3.10 10.96 -0.61
CA LEU A 127 -3.54 10.11 -1.71
C LEU A 127 -4.22 8.82 -1.23
N ARG A 128 -3.95 8.37 0.00
CA ARG A 128 -4.61 7.19 0.57
C ARG A 128 -6.13 7.35 0.66
N ILE A 129 -6.64 8.59 0.71
CA ILE A 129 -8.09 8.87 0.61
C ILE A 129 -8.63 8.41 -0.75
N LEU A 130 -7.99 8.79 -1.85
CA LEU A 130 -8.41 8.36 -3.19
C LEU A 130 -8.22 6.86 -3.40
N ARG A 131 -7.14 6.30 -2.85
CA ARG A 131 -6.90 4.85 -2.86
C ARG A 131 -8.01 4.08 -2.14
N ALA A 132 -8.47 4.57 -0.98
CA ALA A 132 -9.61 3.98 -0.26
C ALA A 132 -10.87 3.94 -1.14
N ILE A 133 -11.19 5.06 -1.79
CA ILE A 133 -12.34 5.19 -2.68
C ILE A 133 -12.18 4.24 -3.88
N ARG A 134 -10.99 4.18 -4.49
CA ARG A 134 -10.71 3.24 -5.58
C ARG A 134 -10.91 1.78 -5.16
N PHE A 135 -10.43 1.39 -3.97
CA PHE A 135 -10.65 0.04 -3.47
C PHE A 135 -12.12 -0.26 -3.22
N ARG A 136 -12.88 0.71 -2.69
CA ARG A 136 -14.33 0.57 -2.55
C ARG A 136 -14.98 0.20 -3.88
N PHE A 137 -14.72 0.97 -4.93
CA PHE A 137 -15.30 0.72 -6.24
C PHE A 137 -14.75 -0.57 -6.89
N LYS A 138 -13.44 -0.77 -6.82
CA LYS A 138 -12.82 -1.94 -7.45
C LYS A 138 -13.24 -3.28 -6.83
N LEU A 139 -13.41 -3.32 -5.50
CA LEU A 139 -13.68 -4.55 -4.76
C LEU A 139 -15.17 -4.69 -4.37
N GLY A 140 -15.96 -3.63 -4.47
CA GLY A 140 -17.33 -3.61 -3.95
C GLY A 140 -17.38 -3.71 -2.42
N PHE A 141 -16.37 -3.18 -1.73
CA PHE A 141 -16.28 -3.20 -0.28
C PHE A 141 -16.86 -1.92 0.34
N THR A 142 -17.20 -1.98 1.63
CA THR A 142 -17.65 -0.82 2.41
C THR A 142 -16.51 -0.31 3.29
N PHE A 143 -16.60 0.96 3.74
CA PHE A 143 -15.65 1.47 4.73
C PHE A 143 -16.06 1.07 6.15
N ASP A 144 -15.08 0.84 7.03
CA ASP A 144 -15.37 0.89 8.46
C ASP A 144 -15.70 2.33 8.89
N ALA A 145 -16.41 2.47 10.01
CA ALA A 145 -16.93 3.77 10.43
C ALA A 145 -15.84 4.82 10.71
N ALA A 146 -14.70 4.41 11.28
CA ALA A 146 -13.59 5.33 11.57
C ALA A 146 -12.89 5.80 10.29
N THR A 147 -12.62 4.87 9.37
CA THR A 147 -12.03 5.17 8.06
C THR A 147 -12.93 6.10 7.25
N TYR A 148 -14.25 5.83 7.19
CA TYR A 148 -15.21 6.70 6.51
C TYR A 148 -15.22 8.11 7.08
N LYS A 149 -15.32 8.22 8.42
CA LYS A 149 -15.30 9.51 9.09
C LYS A 149 -14.03 10.30 8.80
N ALA A 150 -12.88 9.63 8.81
CA ALA A 150 -11.61 10.26 8.52
C ALA A 150 -11.51 10.73 7.06
N ILE A 151 -12.01 9.94 6.09
CA ILE A 151 -12.12 10.36 4.69
C ILE A 151 -12.91 11.66 4.62
N MET A 152 -14.12 11.69 5.20
CA MET A 152 -15.03 12.82 5.11
C MET A 152 -14.50 14.09 5.79
N SER A 153 -13.64 13.94 6.79
CA SER A 153 -13.08 15.07 7.56
C SER A 153 -11.74 15.58 7.07
N ASN A 154 -11.08 14.89 6.12
CA ASN A 154 -9.69 15.21 5.74
C ASN A 154 -9.49 15.42 4.22
N TRP A 155 -10.54 15.76 3.49
CA TRP A 155 -10.46 16.04 2.05
C TRP A 155 -9.43 17.11 1.68
N GLN A 156 -9.20 18.08 2.54
CA GLN A 156 -8.23 19.15 2.35
C GLN A 156 -6.78 18.62 2.16
N LEU A 157 -6.46 17.41 2.61
CA LEU A 157 -5.15 16.80 2.41
C LEU A 157 -4.85 16.56 0.92
N LEU A 158 -5.87 16.44 0.08
CA LEU A 158 -5.70 16.29 -1.37
C LEU A 158 -5.12 17.55 -2.02
N GLU A 159 -5.24 18.72 -1.41
CA GLU A 159 -4.69 19.99 -1.94
C GLU A 159 -3.16 19.96 -2.01
N HIS A 160 -2.52 19.11 -1.20
CA HIS A 160 -1.06 18.93 -1.17
C HIS A 160 -0.56 17.84 -2.12
N ILE A 161 -1.46 17.14 -2.81
CA ILE A 161 -1.12 16.05 -3.72
C ILE A 161 -1.01 16.58 -5.14
N SER A 162 0.02 16.12 -5.89
CA SER A 162 0.18 16.53 -7.28
C SER A 162 -1.01 16.11 -8.13
N GLN A 163 -1.42 16.99 -9.04
CA GLN A 163 -2.55 16.76 -9.95
C GLN A 163 -2.42 15.45 -10.74
N GLU A 164 -1.20 15.08 -11.12
CA GLU A 164 -0.91 13.84 -11.84
C GLU A 164 -1.32 12.60 -11.01
N ARG A 165 -0.96 12.58 -9.71
CA ARG A 165 -1.33 11.46 -8.81
C ARG A 165 -2.84 11.40 -8.59
N ILE A 166 -3.48 12.54 -8.38
CA ILE A 166 -4.95 12.63 -8.25
C ILE A 166 -5.63 12.10 -9.50
N THR A 167 -5.20 12.57 -10.68
CA THR A 167 -5.77 12.15 -11.96
C THR A 167 -5.60 10.65 -12.18
N SER A 168 -4.43 10.09 -11.85
CA SER A 168 -4.18 8.66 -11.99
C SER A 168 -5.14 7.81 -11.15
N GLU A 169 -5.33 8.15 -9.87
CA GLU A 169 -6.28 7.43 -8.99
C GLU A 169 -7.73 7.65 -9.44
N PHE A 170 -8.08 8.88 -9.84
CA PHE A 170 -9.42 9.21 -10.30
C PHE A 170 -9.81 8.44 -11.57
N LEU A 171 -8.91 8.32 -12.54
CA LEU A 171 -9.14 7.50 -13.73
C LEU A 171 -9.40 6.03 -13.36
N GLN A 172 -8.65 5.49 -12.40
CA GLN A 172 -8.90 4.13 -11.91
C GLN A 172 -10.27 3.99 -11.22
N ILE A 173 -10.69 5.02 -10.47
CA ILE A 173 -12.02 5.06 -9.86
C ILE A 173 -13.10 5.01 -10.96
N LEU A 174 -12.95 5.79 -12.04
CA LEU A 174 -13.90 5.81 -13.16
C LEU A 174 -13.94 4.49 -13.92
N ILE A 175 -12.79 3.82 -14.10
CA ILE A 175 -12.71 2.52 -14.80
C ILE A 175 -13.46 1.42 -14.02
N TYR A 176 -13.35 1.41 -12.71
CA TYR A 176 -13.98 0.38 -11.87
C TYR A 176 -15.32 0.84 -11.28
N GLY A 177 -15.68 2.12 -11.43
CA GLY A 177 -16.80 2.72 -10.75
C GLY A 177 -18.15 2.20 -11.27
N HIS A 178 -18.82 1.42 -10.43
CA HIS A 178 -20.26 1.22 -10.50
C HIS A 178 -20.87 2.11 -9.43
N LEU A 179 -21.72 3.06 -9.83
CA LEU A 179 -22.40 3.97 -8.90
C LEU A 179 -23.70 3.29 -8.40
N ASP A 180 -23.53 2.34 -7.49
CA ASP A 180 -24.62 1.47 -7.05
C ASP A 180 -25.36 2.03 -5.83
N SER A 181 -24.87 3.11 -5.22
CA SER A 181 -25.47 3.70 -4.04
C SER A 181 -25.42 5.23 -4.04
N ALA A 182 -26.29 5.86 -3.23
CA ALA A 182 -26.26 7.29 -2.99
C ALA A 182 -24.93 7.74 -2.34
N GLU A 183 -24.31 6.89 -1.55
CA GLU A 183 -22.99 7.12 -0.94
C GLU A 183 -21.89 7.18 -2.01
N ASP A 184 -21.95 6.33 -3.03
CA ASP A 184 -20.99 6.34 -4.14
C ASP A 184 -21.11 7.62 -4.96
N CYS A 185 -22.35 8.04 -5.25
CA CYS A 185 -22.62 9.32 -5.91
C CYS A 185 -22.08 10.50 -5.08
N TYR A 186 -22.25 10.47 -3.76
CA TYR A 186 -21.74 11.51 -2.88
C TYR A 186 -20.21 11.57 -2.87
N LEU A 187 -19.52 10.42 -2.82
CA LEU A 187 -18.06 10.35 -2.89
C LEU A 187 -17.52 10.93 -4.21
N ILE A 188 -18.13 10.59 -5.32
CA ILE A 188 -17.74 11.12 -6.64
C ILE A 188 -18.04 12.63 -6.72
N ASP A 189 -19.21 13.09 -6.27
CA ASP A 189 -19.55 14.51 -6.26
C ASP A 189 -18.58 15.34 -5.39
N ALA A 190 -18.16 14.79 -4.25
CA ALA A 190 -17.13 15.40 -3.40
C ALA A 190 -15.75 15.49 -4.09
N LEU A 191 -15.40 14.50 -4.94
CA LEU A 191 -14.17 14.51 -5.73
C LEU A 191 -14.21 15.55 -6.87
N ILE A 192 -15.35 15.71 -7.53
CA ILE A 192 -15.49 16.61 -8.70
C ILE A 192 -15.55 18.09 -8.27
N LYS A 193 -16.06 18.40 -7.09
CA LYS A 193 -16.19 19.77 -6.55
C LYS A 193 -14.89 20.34 -5.98
N LYS A 194 -13.82 19.59 -5.98
CA LYS A 194 -12.48 19.97 -5.52
C LYS A 194 -11.54 20.21 -6.69
#